data_165b571c0e23c17f35bbfb35d39dc291
#
_entry.id   165b571c0e23c17f35bbfb35d39dc291
#
_cell.length_a   1.000
_cell.length_b   1.000
_cell.length_c   1.000
_cell.angle_alpha   90.00
_cell.angle_beta   90.00
_cell.angle_gamma   90.00
#
_symmetry.space_group_name_H-M   'P 1'
#
loop_
_entity.id
_entity.type
_entity.pdbx_description
1 polymer ?
#
loop_
_entity_poly.entity_id
_entity_poly.type
_entity_poly.pdbx_seq_one_letter_code
_entity_poly.pdbx_strand_id
1 'polypeptide(L)'
;MKSPRQQTPSLQKIEEEYEGDFLKDDEKMFKLKEIIENLDDLDRAILIVYADEGSMKKAGEKFNVSAATIYTNIKRIRQIIKEKL
;
A
#
# COMPACT_ATOMS: atom_id res chain seq x y z
N MET A 1 -14.32 20.78 4.86
CA MET A 1 -14.57 20.23 4.45
C MET A 1 -13.88 19.23 4.29
N LYS A 2 -13.87 18.65 4.47
CA LYS A 2 -13.29 17.75 4.37
C LYS A 2 -12.87 17.38 3.21
N SER A 3 -11.88 17.02 3.21
CA SER A 3 -11.39 16.74 2.12
C SER A 3 -11.95 15.65 1.52
N PRO A 4 -12.04 15.64 0.46
CA PRO A 4 -12.63 14.69 -0.18
C PRO A 4 -11.64 13.70 -0.45
N ARG A 5 -10.64 13.56 0.28
CA ARG A 5 -9.74 12.73 -0.02
C ARG A 5 -10.28 11.57 -0.55
N GLN A 6 -11.20 11.05 -0.60
CA GLN A 6 -11.63 9.94 -1.28
C GLN A 6 -10.75 8.78 -1.02
N GLN A 7 -10.09 8.67 0.05
CA GLN A 7 -9.26 7.52 0.32
C GLN A 7 -10.08 6.36 0.74
N THR A 8 -9.74 5.17 0.28
CA THR A 8 -10.38 3.97 0.72
C THR A 8 -9.78 3.60 2.07
N PRO A 9 -10.47 2.78 2.86
CA PRO A 9 -9.89 2.33 4.13
C PRO A 9 -8.57 1.59 3.95
N SER A 10 -8.40 0.85 2.85
CA SER A 10 -7.15 0.15 2.65
C SER A 10 -6.02 1.11 2.41
N LEU A 11 -6.24 2.17 1.68
CA LEU A 11 -5.19 3.14 1.45
C LEU A 11 -4.83 3.84 2.75
N GLN A 12 -5.81 4.09 3.59
CA GLN A 12 -5.56 4.70 4.88
C GLN A 12 -4.69 3.81 5.75
N LYS A 13 -4.91 2.51 5.73
CA LYS A 13 -4.09 1.59 6.49
C LYS A 13 -2.64 1.61 6.02
N ILE A 14 -2.42 1.70 4.72
CA ILE A 14 -1.08 1.76 4.19
C ILE A 14 -0.38 3.01 4.70
N GLU A 15 -1.07 4.12 4.70
CA GLU A 15 -0.49 5.36 5.17
C GLU A 15 -0.14 5.27 6.65
N GLU A 16 -1.00 4.66 7.45
CA GLU A 16 -0.74 4.52 8.87
C GLU A 16 0.46 3.65 9.14
N GLU A 17 0.66 2.64 8.32
CA GLU A 17 1.78 1.75 8.49
C GLU A 17 3.12 2.48 8.39
N TYR A 18 3.19 3.52 7.58
CA TYR A 18 4.44 4.23 7.38
C TYR A 18 4.52 5.53 8.19
N GLU A 19 3.44 5.93 8.79
CA GLU A 19 3.38 7.24 9.41
C GLU A 19 4.39 7.44 10.53
N GLY A 20 4.53 6.47 11.39
CA GLY A 20 5.42 6.62 12.53
C GLY A 20 6.87 6.73 12.15
N ASP A 21 7.24 6.14 11.02
CA ASP A 21 8.63 6.13 10.61
C ASP A 21 8.98 7.19 9.60
N PHE A 22 8.10 7.45 8.67
CA PHE A 22 8.44 8.30 7.55
C PHE A 22 7.52 9.48 7.35
N LEU A 23 6.27 9.37 7.72
CA LEU A 23 5.29 10.36 7.33
C LEU A 23 5.01 11.32 8.46
N LYS A 24 5.99 12.13 8.76
CA LYS A 24 5.83 13.07 9.83
C LYS A 24 5.29 14.39 9.37
N ASP A 25 5.21 14.63 8.10
CA ASP A 25 4.63 15.87 7.62
C ASP A 25 3.85 15.59 6.35
N ASP A 26 3.11 16.58 5.93
CA ASP A 26 2.21 16.43 4.81
C ASP A 26 2.94 16.17 3.52
N GLU A 27 4.13 16.67 3.41
CA GLU A 27 4.90 16.50 2.19
C GLU A 27 5.24 15.03 1.97
N LYS A 28 5.65 14.36 3.02
CA LYS A 28 5.99 12.94 2.89
C LYS A 28 4.75 12.10 2.64
N MET A 29 3.64 12.45 3.26
CA MET A 29 2.41 11.73 3.02
C MET A 29 1.95 11.88 1.57
N PHE A 30 2.07 13.07 1.04
CA PHE A 30 1.73 13.32 -0.35
C PHE A 30 2.63 12.50 -1.27
N LYS A 31 3.89 12.42 -0.93
CA LYS A 31 4.84 11.65 -1.73
C LYS A 31 4.50 10.17 -1.70
N LEU A 32 4.11 9.66 -0.55
CA LEU A 32 3.71 8.26 -0.44
C LEU A 32 2.53 7.96 -1.36
N LYS A 33 1.54 8.82 -1.39
CA LYS A 33 0.40 8.62 -2.25
C LYS A 33 0.81 8.63 -3.72
N GLU A 34 1.71 9.53 -4.08
CA GLU A 34 2.19 9.59 -5.43
C GLU A 34 2.90 8.31 -5.82
N ILE A 35 3.74 7.79 -4.93
CA ILE A 35 4.47 6.56 -5.21
C ILE A 35 3.51 5.41 -5.43
N ILE A 36 2.50 5.29 -4.59
CA ILE A 36 1.54 4.20 -4.71
C ILE A 36 0.78 4.32 -6.03
N GLU A 37 0.41 5.53 -6.41
CA GLU A 37 -0.33 5.71 -7.64
C GLU A 37 0.50 5.43 -8.87
N ASN A 38 1.81 5.51 -8.76
CA ASN A 38 2.68 5.24 -9.89
C ASN A 38 3.19 3.81 -9.93
N LEU A 39 2.76 2.96 -9.02
CA LEU A 39 3.11 1.56 -9.09
C LEU A 39 2.39 0.91 -10.26
N ASP A 40 2.92 -0.22 -10.73
CA ASP A 40 2.23 -0.98 -11.75
C ASP A 40 0.84 -1.31 -11.26
N ASP A 41 -0.08 -1.46 -12.18
CA ASP A 41 -1.46 -1.77 -11.82
C ASP A 41 -1.54 -2.99 -10.94
N LEU A 42 -0.79 -4.03 -11.27
CA LEU A 42 -0.83 -5.26 -10.49
C LEU A 42 -0.27 -5.03 -9.09
N ASP A 43 0.86 -4.34 -8.99
CA ASP A 43 1.47 -4.07 -7.69
C ASP A 43 0.54 -3.24 -6.81
N ARG A 44 -0.07 -2.23 -7.40
CA ARG A 44 -0.99 -1.39 -6.64
C ARG A 44 -2.20 -2.19 -6.18
N ALA A 45 -2.73 -3.06 -7.04
CA ALA A 45 -3.86 -3.87 -6.68
C ALA A 45 -3.51 -4.83 -5.55
N ILE A 46 -2.35 -5.44 -5.60
CA ILE A 46 -1.91 -6.35 -4.55
C ILE A 46 -1.78 -5.61 -3.22
N LEU A 47 -1.18 -4.44 -3.25
CA LEU A 47 -0.97 -3.69 -2.02
C LEU A 47 -2.31 -3.28 -1.40
N ILE A 48 -3.23 -2.80 -2.22
CA ILE A 48 -4.53 -2.36 -1.73
C ILE A 48 -5.34 -3.53 -1.20
N VAL A 49 -5.36 -4.64 -1.91
CA VAL A 49 -6.14 -5.80 -1.47
C VAL A 49 -5.54 -6.38 -0.20
N TYR A 50 -4.21 -6.43 -0.11
CA TYR A 50 -3.58 -6.92 1.10
C TYR A 50 -3.95 -6.03 2.29
N ALA A 51 -3.91 -4.73 2.12
CA ALA A 51 -4.25 -3.82 3.21
C ALA A 51 -5.71 -3.94 3.61
N ASP A 52 -6.58 -4.14 2.64
CA ASP A 52 -7.99 -4.25 2.89
C ASP A 52 -8.36 -5.57 3.55
N GLU A 53 -7.79 -6.66 3.10
CA GLU A 53 -8.09 -7.96 3.67
C GLU A 53 -7.38 -8.20 4.99
N GLY A 54 -6.25 -7.58 5.18
CA GLY A 54 -5.49 -7.75 6.41
C GLY A 54 -4.77 -9.08 6.50
N SER A 55 -4.67 -9.82 5.41
CA SER A 55 -4.07 -11.15 5.44
C SER A 55 -3.51 -11.49 4.09
N MET A 56 -2.31 -12.02 4.08
CA MET A 56 -1.70 -12.44 2.82
C MET A 56 -2.43 -13.63 2.22
N LYS A 57 -2.96 -14.48 3.08
CA LYS A 57 -3.69 -15.62 2.59
C LYS A 57 -4.96 -15.19 1.86
N LYS A 58 -5.70 -14.26 2.44
CA LYS A 58 -6.92 -13.78 1.79
C LYS A 58 -6.62 -13.00 0.53
N ALA A 59 -5.55 -12.21 0.55
CA ALA A 59 -5.16 -11.49 -0.65
C ALA A 59 -4.78 -12.47 -1.74
N GLY A 60 -4.07 -13.54 -1.39
CA GLY A 60 -3.70 -14.55 -2.36
C GLY A 60 -4.91 -15.22 -2.97
N GLU A 61 -5.94 -15.45 -2.17
CA GLU A 61 -7.16 -16.06 -2.68
C GLU A 61 -7.83 -15.16 -3.69
N LYS A 62 -7.79 -13.86 -3.45
CA LYS A 62 -8.40 -12.92 -4.39
C LYS A 62 -7.69 -12.92 -5.75
N PHE A 63 -6.39 -13.11 -5.73
CA PHE A 63 -5.63 -13.12 -6.97
C PHE A 63 -5.33 -14.54 -7.46
N ASN A 64 -5.83 -15.54 -6.73
CA ASN A 64 -5.63 -16.92 -7.10
C ASN A 64 -4.14 -17.30 -7.12
N VAL A 65 -3.41 -16.83 -6.14
CA VAL A 65 -2.00 -17.17 -5.98
C VAL A 65 -1.76 -17.52 -4.52
N SER A 66 -0.57 -18.02 -4.22
CA SER A 66 -0.26 -18.43 -2.86
C SER A 66 0.04 -17.23 -1.99
N ALA A 67 -0.06 -17.42 -0.68
CA ALA A 67 0.29 -16.36 0.27
C ALA A 67 1.76 -15.98 0.12
N ALA A 68 2.61 -16.96 -0.20
CA ALA A 68 4.03 -16.67 -0.38
C ALA A 68 4.26 -15.71 -1.54
N THR A 69 3.48 -15.84 -2.61
CA THR A 69 3.59 -14.94 -3.74
C THR A 69 3.21 -13.52 -3.31
N ILE A 70 2.15 -13.39 -2.53
CA ILE A 70 1.74 -12.08 -2.05
C ILE A 70 2.83 -11.50 -1.16
N TYR A 71 3.39 -12.31 -0.28
CA TYR A 71 4.44 -11.84 0.62
C TYR A 71 5.64 -11.29 -0.17
N THR A 72 6.06 -12.03 -1.19
CA THR A 72 7.19 -11.60 -1.99
C THR A 72 6.90 -10.28 -2.68
N ASN A 73 5.70 -10.15 -3.23
CA ASN A 73 5.34 -8.92 -3.92
C ASN A 73 5.24 -7.73 -2.96
N ILE A 74 4.66 -7.96 -1.79
CA ILE A 74 4.53 -6.89 -0.80
C ILE A 74 5.92 -6.44 -0.34
N LYS A 75 6.82 -7.39 -0.13
CA LYS A 75 8.17 -7.05 0.31
C LYS A 75 8.87 -6.17 -0.73
N ARG A 76 8.72 -6.53 -2.00
CA ARG A 76 9.31 -5.75 -3.07
C ARG A 76 8.70 -4.36 -3.16
N ILE A 77 7.38 -4.28 -3.03
CA ILE A 77 6.69 -2.99 -3.11
C ILE A 77 7.13 -2.08 -1.96
N ARG A 78 7.26 -2.64 -0.76
CA ARG A 78 7.71 -1.85 0.37
C ARG A 78 9.12 -1.32 0.16
N GLN A 79 9.96 -2.11 -0.47
CA GLN A 79 11.32 -1.66 -0.76
C GLN A 79 11.30 -0.50 -1.73
N ILE A 80 10.46 -0.59 -2.76
CA ILE A 80 10.32 0.49 -3.73
C ILE A 80 9.86 1.77 -3.04
N ILE A 81 8.88 1.65 -2.15
CA ILE A 81 8.37 2.82 -1.45
C ILE A 81 9.47 3.46 -0.61
N LYS A 82 10.22 2.64 0.12
CA LYS A 82 11.28 3.18 0.95
C LYS A 82 12.33 3.90 0.16
N GLU A 83 12.66 3.38 -0.99
CA GLU A 83 13.70 4.00 -1.81
C GLU A 83 13.25 5.33 -2.39
N LYS A 84 11.97 5.48 -2.60
CA LYS A 84 11.47 6.71 -3.19
C LYS A 84 11.03 7.74 -2.16
N LEU A 85 10.89 7.34 -0.94
CA LEU A 85 10.62 8.27 0.12
C LEU A 85 11.89 8.94 0.58
#